data_5dc3fe36d95414614bc76f4f440661e4
#
_entry.id   5dc3fe36d95414614bc76f4f440661e4
#
_cell.length_a   1.000
_cell.length_b   1.000
_cell.length_c   1.000
_cell.angle_alpha   90.00
_cell.angle_beta   90.00
_cell.angle_gamma   90.00
#
_symmetry.space_group_name_H-M   'P 1'
#
loop_
_entity.id
_entity.type
_entity.pdbx_description
1 polymer ?
#
loop_
_entity_poly.entity_id
_entity_poly.type
_entity_poly.pdbx_seq_one_letter_code
_entity_poly.pdbx_strand_id
1 'polypeptide(L)'
;MEFVTLPNGVEMPILGYGVYQIPQDICERCVLDALQAGYRALDTAQSYFNEEQVGNAIEKSGIPRKEIFLTTKVWIEHYGYEQAKGSVLESMRKLRTDYLDLVLLHQPFGDYYGAYRALEDLYEAGKLRAIGISNFYPDRMVDIASFARIRPMVNQVEVHPLHQQDEAKQWLDKYGIQMEAWAPFGEGRGGLFTNPVLTQIGAKYGKTAAQVILRWHIQRGIAVIPKSAHVERMRENLDVFDFTLTPEDMAAVAALDERQSAFFSHQDPTMVEWFVRMVEERKKQHDCAKEHKSW
;
A
#
# COMPACT_ATOMS: atom_id res chain seq x y z
N MET A 1 7.71 -17.75 0.98
CA MET A 1 7.47 -16.29 1.01
C MET A 1 8.66 -15.64 1.65
N GLU A 2 9.16 -14.54 1.09
CA GLU A 2 10.26 -13.74 1.64
C GLU A 2 9.70 -12.61 2.51
N PHE A 3 10.51 -12.06 3.43
CA PHE A 3 10.14 -10.98 4.34
C PHE A 3 11.18 -9.87 4.29
N VAL A 4 10.74 -8.66 4.62
CA VAL A 4 11.63 -7.54 4.96
C VAL A 4 11.48 -7.25 6.45
N THR A 5 12.60 -6.93 7.10
CA THR A 5 12.63 -6.58 8.52
C THR A 5 12.52 -5.06 8.64
N LEU A 6 11.45 -4.56 9.23
CA LEU A 6 11.26 -3.13 9.50
C LEU A 6 12.25 -2.65 10.59
N PRO A 7 12.51 -1.33 10.68
CA PRO A 7 13.50 -0.78 11.63
C PRO A 7 13.29 -1.18 13.10
N ASN A 8 12.07 -1.52 13.47
CA ASN A 8 11.69 -1.95 14.82
C ASN A 8 11.71 -3.49 15.01
N GLY A 9 12.20 -4.25 14.02
CA GLY A 9 12.29 -5.71 14.06
C GLY A 9 11.01 -6.45 13.66
N VAL A 10 9.97 -5.75 13.21
CA VAL A 10 8.75 -6.38 12.70
C VAL A 10 9.01 -6.96 11.31
N GLU A 11 8.71 -8.24 11.13
CA GLU A 11 8.78 -8.93 9.84
C GLU A 11 7.53 -8.62 9.01
N MET A 12 7.73 -8.05 7.81
CA MET A 12 6.69 -7.71 6.86
C MET A 12 6.86 -8.59 5.60
N PRO A 13 5.83 -9.32 5.14
CA PRO A 13 5.91 -10.05 3.88
C PRO A 13 6.25 -9.10 2.72
N ILE A 14 7.24 -9.47 1.90
CA ILE A 14 7.67 -8.64 0.76
C ILE A 14 6.64 -8.57 -0.36
N LEU A 15 5.72 -9.54 -0.40
CA LEU A 15 4.62 -9.60 -1.35
C LEU A 15 3.29 -9.69 -0.58
N GLY A 16 2.45 -8.66 -0.74
CA GLY A 16 1.12 -8.57 -0.16
C GLY A 16 0.00 -8.57 -1.21
N TYR A 17 -1.24 -8.46 -0.75
CA TYR A 17 -2.43 -8.40 -1.58
C TYR A 17 -3.16 -7.06 -1.34
N GLY A 18 -3.24 -6.23 -2.39
CA GLY A 18 -3.98 -4.97 -2.36
C GLY A 18 -5.46 -5.16 -2.72
N VAL A 19 -6.34 -4.40 -2.05
CA VAL A 19 -7.80 -4.46 -2.31
C VAL A 19 -8.37 -3.16 -2.90
N TYR A 20 -7.53 -2.25 -3.33
CA TYR A 20 -7.99 -1.03 -4.00
C TYR A 20 -8.81 -1.35 -5.26
N GLN A 21 -9.91 -0.64 -5.48
CA GLN A 21 -10.84 -0.85 -6.61
C GLN A 21 -11.46 -2.27 -6.68
N ILE A 22 -11.48 -3.03 -5.58
CA ILE A 22 -12.31 -4.23 -5.50
C ILE A 22 -13.69 -3.80 -5.00
N PRO A 23 -14.76 -4.02 -5.79
CA PRO A 23 -16.12 -3.69 -5.36
C PRO A 23 -16.49 -4.38 -4.04
N GLN A 24 -17.27 -3.70 -3.19
CA GLN A 24 -17.61 -4.19 -1.85
C GLN A 24 -18.31 -5.56 -1.87
N ASP A 25 -19.18 -5.79 -2.83
CA ASP A 25 -19.96 -7.02 -3.00
C ASP A 25 -19.11 -8.27 -3.25
N ILE A 26 -17.92 -8.11 -3.82
CA ILE A 26 -16.98 -9.22 -4.08
C ILE A 26 -15.70 -9.17 -3.23
N CYS A 27 -15.50 -8.10 -2.45
CA CYS A 27 -14.23 -7.89 -1.75
C CYS A 27 -13.96 -9.00 -0.72
N GLU A 28 -14.95 -9.40 0.09
CA GLU A 28 -14.82 -10.49 1.05
C GLU A 28 -14.37 -11.79 0.37
N ARG A 29 -15.02 -12.18 -0.74
CA ARG A 29 -14.63 -13.36 -1.52
C ARG A 29 -13.19 -13.24 -2.04
N CYS A 30 -12.83 -12.10 -2.63
CA CYS A 30 -11.48 -11.91 -3.18
C CYS A 30 -10.39 -12.00 -2.11
N VAL A 31 -10.64 -11.48 -0.91
CA VAL A 31 -9.69 -11.60 0.21
C VAL A 31 -9.58 -13.03 0.72
N LEU A 32 -10.70 -13.77 0.82
CA LEU A 32 -10.68 -15.20 1.14
C LEU A 32 -9.90 -16.00 0.11
N ASP A 33 -10.13 -15.76 -1.17
CA ASP A 33 -9.39 -16.41 -2.28
C ASP A 33 -7.89 -16.13 -2.19
N ALA A 34 -7.48 -14.87 -1.88
CA ALA A 34 -6.09 -14.50 -1.71
C ALA A 34 -5.45 -15.21 -0.50
N LEU A 35 -6.14 -15.25 0.65
CA LEU A 35 -5.66 -15.96 1.84
C LEU A 35 -5.52 -17.48 1.58
N GLN A 36 -6.48 -18.08 0.87
CA GLN A 36 -6.43 -19.50 0.46
C GLN A 36 -5.31 -19.77 -0.56
N ALA A 37 -5.00 -18.80 -1.44
CA ALA A 37 -3.87 -18.89 -2.35
C ALA A 37 -2.51 -18.84 -1.63
N GLY A 38 -2.47 -18.33 -0.38
CA GLY A 38 -1.25 -18.27 0.42
C GLY A 38 -0.77 -16.86 0.78
N TYR A 39 -1.49 -15.80 0.41
CA TYR A 39 -1.16 -14.45 0.90
C TYR A 39 -1.28 -14.36 2.42
N ARG A 40 -0.37 -13.59 3.02
CA ARG A 40 -0.35 -13.32 4.47
C ARG A 40 -0.18 -11.83 4.77
N ALA A 41 -0.10 -10.96 3.76
CA ALA A 41 -0.18 -9.51 3.91
C ALA A 41 -1.38 -9.00 3.12
N LEU A 42 -2.21 -8.17 3.76
CA LEU A 42 -3.40 -7.54 3.19
C LEU A 42 -3.29 -6.03 3.32
N ASP A 43 -3.51 -5.31 2.23
CA ASP A 43 -3.46 -3.85 2.19
C ASP A 43 -4.83 -3.28 1.81
N THR A 44 -5.44 -2.54 2.75
CA THR A 44 -6.66 -1.77 2.55
C THR A 44 -6.46 -0.30 2.91
N ALA A 45 -7.52 0.49 2.95
CA ALA A 45 -7.54 1.88 3.41
C ALA A 45 -8.96 2.33 3.75
N GLN A 46 -9.06 3.36 4.61
CA GLN A 46 -10.35 3.98 4.96
C GLN A 46 -11.10 4.47 3.72
N SER A 47 -10.38 5.06 2.75
CA SER A 47 -10.95 5.59 1.50
C SER A 47 -11.40 4.53 0.49
N TYR A 48 -11.09 3.24 0.73
CA TYR A 48 -11.53 2.14 -0.15
C TYR A 48 -12.94 1.64 0.22
N PHE A 49 -13.44 1.99 1.40
CA PHE A 49 -14.77 1.62 1.92
C PHE A 49 -15.02 0.11 1.98
N ASN A 50 -13.97 -0.70 2.09
CA ASN A 50 -14.05 -2.17 2.10
C ASN A 50 -13.39 -2.82 3.34
N GLU A 51 -13.06 -2.03 4.38
CA GLU A 51 -12.44 -2.54 5.61
C GLU A 51 -13.31 -3.61 6.31
N GLU A 52 -14.64 -3.46 6.30
CA GLU A 52 -15.54 -4.45 6.89
C GLU A 52 -15.49 -5.79 6.16
N GLN A 53 -15.45 -5.76 4.83
CA GLN A 53 -15.33 -6.97 3.99
C GLN A 53 -13.99 -7.67 4.22
N VAL A 54 -12.90 -6.90 4.37
CA VAL A 54 -11.58 -7.44 4.72
C VAL A 54 -11.61 -8.10 6.09
N GLY A 55 -12.19 -7.43 7.10
CA GLY A 55 -12.36 -7.99 8.45
C GLY A 55 -13.18 -9.27 8.48
N ASN A 56 -14.31 -9.29 7.75
CA ASN A 56 -15.14 -10.48 7.60
C ASN A 56 -14.36 -11.66 6.96
N ALA A 57 -13.59 -11.37 5.93
CA ALA A 57 -12.78 -12.39 5.26
C ALA A 57 -11.70 -12.97 6.18
N ILE A 58 -11.01 -12.13 6.95
CA ILE A 58 -10.02 -12.58 7.93
C ILE A 58 -10.66 -13.53 8.96
N GLU A 59 -11.78 -13.13 9.55
CA GLU A 59 -12.51 -13.95 10.51
C GLU A 59 -12.96 -15.28 9.91
N LYS A 60 -13.55 -15.27 8.71
CA LYS A 60 -14.03 -16.48 8.01
C LYS A 60 -12.91 -17.39 7.49
N SER A 61 -11.71 -16.86 7.30
CA SER A 61 -10.56 -17.64 6.79
C SER A 61 -10.11 -18.72 7.76
N GLY A 62 -10.36 -18.55 9.06
CA GLY A 62 -9.85 -19.42 10.11
C GLY A 62 -8.34 -19.30 10.34
N ILE A 63 -7.64 -18.44 9.60
CA ILE A 63 -6.21 -18.19 9.78
C ILE A 63 -6.00 -17.37 11.05
N PRO A 64 -5.12 -17.78 11.97
CA PRO A 64 -4.84 -17.00 13.16
C PRO A 64 -4.43 -15.55 12.81
N ARG A 65 -5.03 -14.56 13.49
CA ARG A 65 -4.78 -13.13 13.22
C ARG A 65 -3.28 -12.77 13.19
N LYS A 66 -2.49 -13.39 14.06
CA LYS A 66 -1.04 -13.19 14.17
C LYS A 66 -0.23 -13.64 12.94
N GLU A 67 -0.83 -14.45 12.07
CA GLU A 67 -0.20 -14.90 10.82
C GLU A 67 -0.51 -13.99 9.64
N ILE A 68 -1.36 -12.95 9.85
CA ILE A 68 -1.76 -11.99 8.82
C ILE A 68 -1.15 -10.63 9.16
N PHE A 69 -0.35 -10.10 8.24
CA PHE A 69 0.12 -8.72 8.28
C PHE A 69 -0.95 -7.83 7.65
N LEU A 70 -1.60 -7.00 8.46
CA LEU A 70 -2.76 -6.19 8.05
C LEU A 70 -2.40 -4.71 8.04
N THR A 71 -2.51 -4.10 6.87
CA THR A 71 -2.27 -2.68 6.63
C THR A 71 -3.58 -1.95 6.34
N THR A 72 -3.78 -0.79 6.97
CA THR A 72 -4.77 0.21 6.55
C THR A 72 -4.15 1.60 6.52
N LYS A 73 -4.91 2.59 6.01
CA LYS A 73 -4.41 3.95 5.80
C LYS A 73 -5.42 4.98 6.29
N VAL A 74 -4.93 5.97 7.03
CA VAL A 74 -5.74 7.13 7.47
C VAL A 74 -5.94 8.04 6.26
N TRP A 75 -7.21 8.33 5.96
CA TRP A 75 -7.55 9.23 4.86
C TRP A 75 -7.48 10.70 5.30
N ILE A 76 -7.16 11.60 4.37
CA ILE A 76 -6.92 13.03 4.66
C ILE A 76 -8.10 13.75 5.34
N GLU A 77 -9.34 13.29 5.16
CA GLU A 77 -10.52 13.86 5.84
C GLU A 77 -10.49 13.66 7.36
N HIS A 78 -9.69 12.70 7.82
CA HIS A 78 -9.50 12.36 9.24
C HIS A 78 -8.15 12.85 9.77
N TYR A 79 -7.45 13.73 9.05
CA TYR A 79 -6.19 14.29 9.54
C TYR A 79 -6.41 15.27 10.70
N GLY A 80 -5.36 15.49 11.50
CA GLY A 80 -5.41 16.06 12.83
C GLY A 80 -5.39 14.96 13.89
N TYR A 81 -4.99 15.29 15.11
CA TYR A 81 -4.69 14.31 16.16
C TYR A 81 -5.93 13.48 16.58
N GLU A 82 -7.00 14.15 17.04
CA GLU A 82 -8.18 13.45 17.58
C GLU A 82 -8.95 12.69 16.50
N GLN A 83 -9.07 13.28 15.30
CA GLN A 83 -9.76 12.68 14.17
C GLN A 83 -9.01 11.43 13.70
N ALA A 84 -7.69 11.51 13.56
CA ALA A 84 -6.88 10.36 13.14
C ALA A 84 -6.94 9.24 14.16
N LYS A 85 -6.80 9.56 15.46
CA LYS A 85 -6.90 8.58 16.54
C LYS A 85 -8.25 7.85 16.53
N GLY A 86 -9.34 8.61 16.46
CA GLY A 86 -10.69 8.05 16.40
C GLY A 86 -10.92 7.20 15.15
N SER A 87 -10.44 7.66 13.98
CA SER A 87 -10.60 6.93 12.72
C SER A 87 -9.83 5.60 12.68
N VAL A 88 -8.63 5.53 13.28
CA VAL A 88 -7.87 4.27 13.39
C VAL A 88 -8.59 3.27 14.29
N LEU A 89 -9.15 3.71 15.42
CA LEU A 89 -9.95 2.83 16.29
C LEU A 89 -11.20 2.31 15.56
N GLU A 90 -11.83 3.14 14.73
CA GLU A 90 -12.96 2.72 13.89
C GLU A 90 -12.51 1.74 12.79
N SER A 91 -11.34 1.93 12.18
CA SER A 91 -10.75 0.94 11.26
C SER A 91 -10.52 -0.40 11.95
N MET A 92 -9.99 -0.40 13.17
CA MET A 92 -9.81 -1.63 13.96
C MET A 92 -11.13 -2.34 14.22
N ARG A 93 -12.19 -1.59 14.53
CA ARG A 93 -13.55 -2.14 14.71
C ARG A 93 -14.07 -2.79 13.43
N LYS A 94 -13.95 -2.13 12.28
CA LYS A 94 -14.36 -2.65 10.96
C LYS A 94 -13.55 -3.88 10.57
N LEU A 95 -12.25 -3.85 10.80
CA LEU A 95 -11.33 -4.94 10.52
C LEU A 95 -11.39 -6.08 11.56
N ARG A 96 -12.21 -5.94 12.64
CA ARG A 96 -12.42 -6.93 13.70
C ARG A 96 -11.12 -7.39 14.36
N THR A 97 -10.29 -6.43 14.76
CA THR A 97 -8.96 -6.72 15.32
C THR A 97 -8.61 -5.76 16.44
N ASP A 98 -7.83 -6.25 17.41
CA ASP A 98 -7.35 -5.48 18.55
C ASP A 98 -6.05 -4.73 18.28
N TYR A 99 -5.40 -5.02 17.15
CA TYR A 99 -4.18 -4.36 16.69
C TYR A 99 -4.08 -4.37 15.16
N LEU A 100 -3.28 -3.44 14.62
CA LEU A 100 -2.93 -3.39 13.21
C LEU A 100 -1.41 -3.60 13.07
N ASP A 101 -1.00 -4.27 12.00
CA ASP A 101 0.43 -4.50 11.75
C ASP A 101 1.09 -3.25 11.19
N LEU A 102 0.39 -2.51 10.32
CA LEU A 102 0.87 -1.25 9.77
C LEU A 102 -0.28 -0.27 9.55
N VAL A 103 -0.08 0.97 9.97
CA VAL A 103 -0.99 2.08 9.61
C VAL A 103 -0.18 3.18 8.92
N LEU A 104 -0.67 3.60 7.75
CA LEU A 104 -0.05 4.66 6.95
C LEU A 104 -0.89 5.94 6.96
N LEU A 105 -0.26 7.09 6.90
CA LEU A 105 -0.90 8.29 6.39
C LEU A 105 -1.02 8.18 4.88
N HIS A 106 -2.24 8.28 4.34
CA HIS A 106 -2.51 7.93 2.94
C HIS A 106 -2.00 8.96 1.93
N GLN A 107 -2.01 10.24 2.31
CA GLN A 107 -1.64 11.35 1.43
C GLN A 107 -0.78 12.40 2.16
N PRO A 108 0.14 13.09 1.46
CA PRO A 108 1.05 14.05 2.05
C PRO A 108 0.43 15.46 2.15
N PHE A 109 -0.84 15.60 2.54
CA PHE A 109 -1.58 16.86 2.53
C PHE A 109 -2.26 17.14 3.88
N GLY A 110 -2.53 18.40 4.18
CA GLY A 110 -3.25 18.81 5.39
C GLY A 110 -2.44 18.66 6.68
N ASP A 111 -3.13 18.45 7.82
CA ASP A 111 -2.47 18.28 9.13
C ASP A 111 -1.95 16.85 9.33
N TYR A 112 -1.03 16.44 8.46
CA TYR A 112 -0.41 15.11 8.56
C TYR A 112 0.48 14.99 9.81
N TYR A 113 1.04 16.06 10.34
CA TYR A 113 1.79 16.01 11.60
C TYR A 113 0.90 15.70 12.80
N GLY A 114 -0.29 16.34 12.88
CA GLY A 114 -1.28 15.99 13.90
C GLY A 114 -1.72 14.55 13.80
N ALA A 115 -2.03 14.09 12.60
CA ALA A 115 -2.41 12.69 12.34
C ALA A 115 -1.26 11.72 12.69
N TYR A 116 -0.02 12.04 12.34
CA TYR A 116 1.12 11.18 12.63
C TYR A 116 1.37 11.05 14.13
N ARG A 117 1.25 12.14 14.91
CA ARG A 117 1.33 12.09 16.40
C ARG A 117 0.29 11.13 16.99
N ALA A 118 -0.89 11.06 16.42
CA ALA A 118 -1.90 10.08 16.85
C ALA A 118 -1.45 8.64 16.56
N LEU A 119 -0.80 8.39 15.41
CA LEU A 119 -0.23 7.07 15.11
C LEU A 119 0.91 6.72 16.06
N GLU A 120 1.79 7.67 16.41
CA GLU A 120 2.85 7.47 17.39
C GLU A 120 2.31 7.05 18.76
N ASP A 121 1.27 7.72 19.27
CA ASP A 121 0.65 7.37 20.55
C ASP A 121 -0.05 6.00 20.52
N LEU A 122 -0.70 5.65 19.41
CA LEU A 122 -1.30 4.33 19.23
C LEU A 122 -0.25 3.21 19.10
N TYR A 123 0.89 3.51 18.51
CA TYR A 123 2.04 2.62 18.44
C TYR A 123 2.63 2.37 19.85
N GLU A 124 2.89 3.44 20.62
CA GLU A 124 3.35 3.34 22.01
C GLU A 124 2.35 2.60 22.92
N ALA A 125 1.05 2.72 22.64
CA ALA A 125 0.00 1.99 23.32
C ALA A 125 -0.12 0.51 22.88
N GLY A 126 0.71 0.04 21.95
CA GLY A 126 0.72 -1.33 21.46
C GLY A 126 -0.47 -1.69 20.55
N LYS A 127 -1.20 -0.69 20.04
CA LYS A 127 -2.31 -0.88 19.10
C LYS A 127 -1.84 -1.04 17.66
N LEU A 128 -0.67 -0.48 17.34
CA LEU A 128 -0.04 -0.57 16.02
C LEU A 128 1.33 -1.21 16.17
N ARG A 129 1.68 -2.17 15.30
CA ARG A 129 3.00 -2.80 15.30
C ARG A 129 4.03 -2.01 14.51
N ALA A 130 3.58 -1.27 13.50
CA ALA A 130 4.38 -0.34 12.71
C ALA A 130 3.52 0.84 12.25
N ILE A 131 4.19 1.98 12.01
CA ILE A 131 3.56 3.20 11.48
C ILE A 131 4.37 3.73 10.30
N GLY A 132 3.69 4.36 9.35
CA GLY A 132 4.34 4.86 8.16
C GLY A 132 3.53 5.91 7.42
N ILE A 133 3.95 6.16 6.21
CA ILE A 133 3.44 7.19 5.32
C ILE A 133 3.20 6.61 3.92
N SER A 134 2.44 7.32 3.10
CA SER A 134 2.23 6.96 1.69
C SER A 134 2.23 8.22 0.84
N ASN A 135 2.87 8.14 -0.33
CA ASN A 135 2.98 9.23 -1.30
C ASN A 135 3.81 10.46 -0.81
N PHE A 136 4.62 10.28 0.23
CA PHE A 136 5.56 11.32 0.66
C PHE A 136 6.81 11.26 -0.22
N TYR A 137 6.99 12.26 -1.06
CA TYR A 137 8.20 12.41 -1.87
C TYR A 137 9.40 12.81 -1.00
N PRO A 138 10.64 12.74 -1.50
CA PRO A 138 11.84 12.84 -0.66
C PRO A 138 11.87 14.06 0.26
N ASP A 139 11.45 15.24 -0.19
CA ASP A 139 11.39 16.46 0.61
C ASP A 139 10.48 16.33 1.84
N ARG A 140 9.24 15.90 1.64
CA ARG A 140 8.27 15.69 2.73
C ARG A 140 8.57 14.47 3.58
N MET A 141 9.13 13.42 2.96
CA MET A 141 9.57 12.23 3.70
C MET A 141 10.70 12.59 4.66
N VAL A 142 11.71 13.35 4.20
CA VAL A 142 12.81 13.81 5.05
C VAL A 142 12.31 14.73 6.15
N ASP A 143 11.37 15.62 5.84
CA ASP A 143 10.76 16.53 6.80
C ASP A 143 10.11 15.75 7.95
N ILE A 144 9.13 14.88 7.67
CA ILE A 144 8.46 14.10 8.72
C ILE A 144 9.41 13.13 9.44
N ALA A 145 10.36 12.49 8.73
CA ALA A 145 11.32 11.59 9.33
C ALA A 145 12.32 12.27 10.28
N SER A 146 12.51 13.59 10.12
CA SER A 146 13.43 14.40 10.93
C SER A 146 12.74 15.00 12.16
N PHE A 147 11.44 15.28 12.10
CA PHE A 147 10.72 16.02 13.14
C PHE A 147 9.69 15.18 13.91
N ALA A 148 9.34 13.98 13.45
CA ALA A 148 8.52 13.05 14.20
C ALA A 148 9.31 12.41 15.37
N ARG A 149 8.61 12.04 16.46
CA ARG A 149 9.21 11.29 17.59
C ARG A 149 9.65 9.89 17.16
N ILE A 150 8.81 9.24 16.36
CA ILE A 150 9.03 7.90 15.82
C ILE A 150 9.09 8.03 14.30
N ARG A 151 10.26 7.71 13.73
CA ARG A 151 10.44 7.78 12.29
C ARG A 151 9.48 6.84 11.57
N PRO A 152 8.90 7.24 10.42
CA PRO A 152 8.14 6.31 9.58
C PRO A 152 8.95 5.07 9.24
N MET A 153 8.32 3.90 9.31
CA MET A 153 8.98 2.63 9.05
C MET A 153 8.78 2.18 7.60
N VAL A 154 7.69 2.63 6.97
CA VAL A 154 7.33 2.32 5.59
C VAL A 154 6.92 3.61 4.89
N ASN A 155 7.29 3.76 3.61
CA ASN A 155 6.68 4.73 2.69
C ASN A 155 6.13 3.97 1.47
N GLN A 156 4.81 3.95 1.32
CA GLN A 156 4.14 3.30 0.21
C GLN A 156 3.93 4.30 -0.94
N VAL A 157 4.57 4.06 -2.07
CA VAL A 157 4.58 4.96 -3.23
C VAL A 157 4.31 4.23 -4.53
N GLU A 158 3.94 4.97 -5.59
CA GLU A 158 3.86 4.42 -6.94
C GLU A 158 5.21 3.91 -7.39
N VAL A 159 5.33 2.61 -7.71
CA VAL A 159 6.53 2.05 -8.34
C VAL A 159 6.13 0.98 -9.35
N HIS A 160 6.61 1.13 -10.57
CA HIS A 160 6.49 0.14 -11.66
C HIS A 160 7.63 0.35 -12.69
N PRO A 161 7.83 -0.53 -13.68
CA PRO A 161 8.96 -0.41 -14.60
C PRO A 161 9.10 0.92 -15.34
N LEU A 162 8.00 1.66 -15.58
CA LEU A 162 8.01 2.97 -16.22
C LEU A 162 8.18 4.15 -15.24
N HIS A 163 8.09 3.90 -13.93
CA HIS A 163 8.25 4.88 -12.86
C HIS A 163 8.95 4.24 -11.67
N GLN A 164 10.28 4.17 -11.69
CA GLN A 164 11.07 3.30 -10.83
C GLN A 164 11.44 3.90 -9.49
N GLN A 165 11.31 5.21 -9.32
CA GLN A 165 11.52 5.92 -8.05
C GLN A 165 12.93 5.72 -7.44
N ASP A 166 13.98 5.61 -8.25
CA ASP A 166 15.34 5.33 -7.76
C ASP A 166 15.86 6.40 -6.79
N GLU A 167 15.57 7.68 -7.06
CA GLU A 167 15.95 8.77 -6.15
C GLU A 167 15.20 8.64 -4.80
N ALA A 168 13.89 8.41 -4.84
CA ALA A 168 13.10 8.20 -3.63
C ALA A 168 13.60 6.98 -2.84
N LYS A 169 13.96 5.90 -3.53
CA LYS A 169 14.54 4.68 -2.91
C LYS A 169 15.83 4.99 -2.18
N GLN A 170 16.77 5.76 -2.79
CA GLN A 170 18.03 6.15 -2.15
C GLN A 170 17.80 6.97 -0.88
N TRP A 171 16.85 7.90 -0.90
CA TRP A 171 16.49 8.68 0.29
C TRP A 171 15.84 7.82 1.38
N LEU A 172 14.94 6.90 1.02
CA LEU A 172 14.32 5.97 1.97
C LEU A 172 15.35 5.06 2.62
N ASP A 173 16.28 4.48 1.84
CA ASP A 173 17.35 3.64 2.35
C ASP A 173 18.26 4.39 3.33
N LYS A 174 18.61 5.63 3.00
CA LYS A 174 19.42 6.51 3.89
C LYS A 174 18.74 6.72 5.25
N TYR A 175 17.41 6.77 5.29
CA TYR A 175 16.64 6.97 6.52
C TYR A 175 16.20 5.67 7.18
N GLY A 176 16.50 4.51 6.56
CA GLY A 176 16.08 3.19 7.04
C GLY A 176 14.58 2.98 6.94
N ILE A 177 13.92 3.55 5.94
CA ILE A 177 12.48 3.45 5.71
C ILE A 177 12.24 2.46 4.58
N GLN A 178 11.41 1.43 4.81
CA GLN A 178 11.06 0.44 3.80
C GLN A 178 10.20 1.08 2.70
N MET A 179 10.62 0.92 1.45
CA MET A 179 9.77 1.25 0.30
C MET A 179 8.76 0.13 0.05
N GLU A 180 7.49 0.50 -0.15
CA GLU A 180 6.44 -0.39 -0.60
C GLU A 180 5.80 0.17 -1.88
N ALA A 181 5.57 -0.69 -2.87
CA ALA A 181 5.05 -0.31 -4.19
C ALA A 181 3.53 -0.51 -4.29
N TRP A 182 2.77 0.58 -4.49
CA TRP A 182 1.43 0.46 -5.02
C TRP A 182 1.45 0.53 -6.55
N ALA A 183 0.38 0.03 -7.20
CA ALA A 183 0.23 -0.08 -8.66
C ALA A 183 1.46 -0.69 -9.37
N PRO A 184 1.97 -1.87 -8.95
CA PRO A 184 3.18 -2.46 -9.53
C PRO A 184 3.06 -2.72 -11.04
N PHE A 185 1.84 -2.80 -11.54
CA PHE A 185 1.50 -3.00 -12.95
C PHE A 185 0.97 -1.73 -13.64
N GLY A 186 1.11 -0.53 -13.03
CA GLY A 186 0.56 0.74 -13.54
C GLY A 186 -0.97 0.68 -13.74
N GLU A 187 -1.70 -0.18 -13.02
CA GLU A 187 -3.13 -0.46 -13.23
C GLU A 187 -3.46 -0.87 -14.68
N GLY A 188 -2.53 -1.54 -15.36
CA GLY A 188 -2.65 -1.96 -16.76
C GLY A 188 -2.33 -0.87 -17.78
N ARG A 189 -1.92 0.33 -17.34
CA ARG A 189 -1.45 1.42 -18.22
C ARG A 189 -0.05 1.13 -18.76
N GLY A 190 0.34 1.84 -19.82
CA GLY A 190 1.70 1.75 -20.38
C GLY A 190 2.05 0.41 -21.03
N GLY A 191 1.06 -0.49 -21.26
CA GLY A 191 1.26 -1.74 -21.99
C GLY A 191 2.24 -2.73 -21.30
N LEU A 192 2.43 -2.62 -19.97
CA LEU A 192 3.43 -3.41 -19.22
C LEU A 192 3.29 -4.92 -19.42
N PHE A 193 2.06 -5.46 -19.50
CA PHE A 193 1.84 -6.90 -19.67
C PHE A 193 2.26 -7.43 -21.06
N THR A 194 2.35 -6.55 -22.06
CA THR A 194 2.74 -6.88 -23.44
C THR A 194 4.07 -6.24 -23.86
N ASN A 195 4.76 -5.60 -22.93
CA ASN A 195 6.04 -4.95 -23.20
C ASN A 195 7.06 -6.00 -23.70
N PRO A 196 7.72 -5.78 -24.86
CA PRO A 196 8.63 -6.76 -25.47
C PRO A 196 9.80 -7.15 -24.56
N VAL A 197 10.35 -6.20 -23.80
CA VAL A 197 11.47 -6.45 -22.87
C VAL A 197 11.02 -7.38 -21.75
N LEU A 198 9.86 -7.07 -21.11
CA LEU A 198 9.35 -7.85 -20.00
C LEU A 198 8.93 -9.26 -20.43
N THR A 199 8.29 -9.39 -21.60
CA THR A 199 7.88 -10.70 -22.15
C THR A 199 9.05 -11.54 -22.57
N GLN A 200 10.12 -10.96 -23.17
CA GLN A 200 11.35 -11.66 -23.51
C GLN A 200 12.09 -12.17 -22.26
N ILE A 201 12.18 -11.34 -21.22
CA ILE A 201 12.74 -11.77 -19.93
C ILE A 201 11.90 -12.91 -19.36
N GLY A 202 10.59 -12.78 -19.33
CA GLY A 202 9.69 -13.83 -18.82
C GLY A 202 9.87 -15.16 -19.55
N ALA A 203 10.01 -15.12 -20.87
CA ALA A 203 10.22 -16.33 -21.69
C ALA A 203 11.47 -17.14 -21.29
N LYS A 204 12.53 -16.49 -20.79
CA LYS A 204 13.77 -17.17 -20.33
C LYS A 204 13.49 -18.07 -19.10
N TYR A 205 12.53 -17.70 -18.28
CA TYR A 205 12.21 -18.35 -17.01
C TYR A 205 10.88 -19.12 -17.05
N GLY A 206 10.16 -19.11 -18.18
CA GLY A 206 8.81 -19.65 -18.26
C GLY A 206 7.78 -18.88 -17.43
N LYS A 207 8.00 -17.56 -17.27
CA LYS A 207 7.18 -16.65 -16.45
C LYS A 207 6.51 -15.57 -17.30
N THR A 208 5.44 -14.99 -16.78
CA THR A 208 4.75 -13.86 -17.41
C THR A 208 5.45 -12.54 -17.14
N ALA A 209 5.10 -11.50 -17.91
CA ALA A 209 5.58 -10.12 -17.65
C ALA A 209 5.19 -9.65 -16.24
N ALA A 210 4.01 -10.04 -15.73
CA ALA A 210 3.58 -9.72 -14.36
C ALA A 210 4.53 -10.32 -13.32
N GLN A 211 4.89 -11.59 -13.47
CA GLN A 211 5.83 -12.25 -12.57
C GLN A 211 7.24 -11.62 -12.63
N VAL A 212 7.70 -11.24 -13.84
CA VAL A 212 8.97 -10.49 -13.99
C VAL A 212 8.94 -9.17 -13.23
N ILE A 213 7.86 -8.41 -13.36
CA ILE A 213 7.70 -7.12 -12.65
C ILE A 213 7.74 -7.33 -11.13
N LEU A 214 7.00 -8.31 -10.61
CA LEU A 214 6.99 -8.59 -9.17
C LEU A 214 8.37 -9.04 -8.67
N ARG A 215 9.05 -9.94 -9.39
CA ARG A 215 10.39 -10.39 -9.04
C ARG A 215 11.40 -9.23 -9.08
N TRP A 216 11.29 -8.34 -10.05
CA TRP A 216 12.10 -7.13 -10.13
C TRP A 216 11.95 -6.22 -8.90
N HIS A 217 10.72 -5.99 -8.41
CA HIS A 217 10.50 -5.25 -7.16
C HIS A 217 11.17 -5.95 -5.98
N ILE A 218 10.93 -7.26 -5.83
CA ILE A 218 11.46 -8.07 -4.74
C ILE A 218 12.99 -8.03 -4.71
N GLN A 219 13.65 -8.17 -5.86
CA GLN A 219 15.12 -8.12 -5.96
C GLN A 219 15.70 -6.73 -5.67
N ARG A 220 14.91 -5.66 -5.79
CA ARG A 220 15.27 -4.31 -5.34
C ARG A 220 15.01 -4.09 -3.84
N GLY A 221 14.54 -5.09 -3.11
CA GLY A 221 14.15 -4.95 -1.71
C GLY A 221 12.90 -4.10 -1.51
N ILE A 222 12.03 -4.00 -2.52
CA ILE A 222 10.78 -3.22 -2.48
C ILE A 222 9.64 -4.17 -2.18
N ALA A 223 8.91 -3.95 -1.09
CA ALA A 223 7.67 -4.66 -0.82
C ALA A 223 6.61 -4.27 -1.86
N VAL A 224 5.73 -5.20 -2.23
CA VAL A 224 4.81 -4.98 -3.36
C VAL A 224 3.43 -5.57 -3.10
N ILE A 225 2.38 -4.82 -3.49
CA ILE A 225 0.98 -5.18 -3.23
C ILE A 225 0.15 -5.24 -4.52
N PRO A 226 0.36 -6.25 -5.38
CA PRO A 226 -0.48 -6.45 -6.56
C PRO A 226 -1.94 -6.72 -6.15
N LYS A 227 -2.87 -6.30 -7.02
CA LYS A 227 -4.31 -6.55 -6.88
C LYS A 227 -4.80 -7.45 -7.99
N SER A 228 -5.65 -8.40 -7.66
CA SER A 228 -6.43 -9.17 -8.63
C SER A 228 -7.77 -9.60 -8.02
N ALA A 229 -8.81 -9.70 -8.84
CA ALA A 229 -10.10 -10.31 -8.48
C ALA A 229 -10.23 -11.76 -9.03
N HIS A 230 -9.15 -12.31 -9.63
CA HIS A 230 -9.10 -13.64 -10.26
C HIS A 230 -8.11 -14.52 -9.52
N VAL A 231 -8.56 -15.67 -9.05
CA VAL A 231 -7.76 -16.64 -8.25
C VAL A 231 -6.52 -17.10 -9.00
N GLU A 232 -6.63 -17.34 -10.29
CA GLU A 232 -5.52 -17.80 -11.12
C GLU A 232 -4.38 -16.78 -11.14
N ARG A 233 -4.72 -15.49 -11.28
CA ARG A 233 -3.73 -14.40 -11.22
C ARG A 233 -3.16 -14.18 -9.82
N MET A 234 -3.96 -14.43 -8.76
CA MET A 234 -3.45 -14.38 -7.39
C MET A 234 -2.36 -15.43 -7.17
N ARG A 235 -2.58 -16.65 -7.66
CA ARG A 235 -1.60 -17.75 -7.61
C ARG A 235 -0.38 -17.45 -8.47
N GLU A 236 -0.59 -16.95 -9.69
CA GLU A 236 0.49 -16.54 -10.60
C GLU A 236 1.38 -15.47 -9.96
N ASN A 237 0.79 -14.44 -9.32
CA ASN A 237 1.53 -13.40 -8.64
C ASN A 237 2.34 -13.90 -7.44
N LEU A 238 1.93 -14.99 -6.79
CA LEU A 238 2.70 -15.63 -5.70
C LEU A 238 3.84 -16.51 -6.22
N ASP A 239 3.76 -16.97 -7.46
CA ASP A 239 4.75 -17.85 -8.06
C ASP A 239 5.93 -17.07 -8.66
N VAL A 240 6.66 -16.35 -7.76
CA VAL A 240 7.75 -15.44 -8.12
C VAL A 240 9.02 -15.64 -7.29
N PHE A 241 9.05 -16.67 -6.44
CA PHE A 241 10.17 -16.93 -5.54
C PHE A 241 11.11 -18.04 -6.03
N ASP A 242 10.80 -18.70 -7.13
CA ASP A 242 11.51 -19.86 -7.70
C ASP A 242 12.51 -19.49 -8.80
N PHE A 243 12.62 -18.20 -9.17
CA PHE A 243 13.57 -17.70 -10.16
C PHE A 243 14.21 -16.40 -9.73
N THR A 244 15.33 -16.03 -10.37
CA THR A 244 16.07 -14.81 -10.12
C THR A 244 16.45 -14.15 -11.44
N LEU A 245 16.12 -12.85 -11.58
CA LEU A 245 16.51 -12.04 -12.73
C LEU A 245 18.03 -11.80 -12.68
N THR A 246 18.70 -11.97 -13.83
CA THR A 246 20.12 -11.67 -13.93
C THR A 246 20.40 -10.16 -13.85
N PRO A 247 21.65 -9.72 -13.61
CA PRO A 247 22.01 -8.30 -13.68
C PRO A 247 21.63 -7.65 -15.01
N GLU A 248 21.75 -8.39 -16.12
CA GLU A 248 21.38 -7.92 -17.46
C GLU A 248 19.86 -7.74 -17.58
N ASP A 249 19.06 -8.66 -17.03
CA ASP A 249 17.61 -8.55 -16.98
C ASP A 249 17.18 -7.34 -16.14
N MET A 250 17.80 -7.17 -14.96
CA MET A 250 17.56 -6.01 -14.11
C MET A 250 17.90 -4.69 -14.81
N ALA A 251 19.01 -4.64 -15.54
CA ALA A 251 19.41 -3.47 -16.33
C ALA A 251 18.43 -3.20 -17.50
N ALA A 252 17.93 -4.27 -18.14
CA ALA A 252 16.95 -4.13 -19.21
C ALA A 252 15.61 -3.57 -18.69
N VAL A 253 15.15 -3.99 -17.50
CA VAL A 253 13.99 -3.38 -16.85
C VAL A 253 14.29 -1.94 -16.42
N ALA A 254 15.47 -1.66 -15.88
CA ALA A 254 15.88 -0.31 -15.50
C ALA A 254 15.84 0.68 -16.67
N ALA A 255 16.15 0.23 -17.88
CA ALA A 255 16.11 1.06 -19.09
C ALA A 255 14.69 1.45 -19.54
N LEU A 256 13.63 0.88 -18.94
CA LEU A 256 12.23 1.23 -19.23
C LEU A 256 11.75 2.47 -18.48
N ASP A 257 12.53 3.02 -17.55
CA ASP A 257 12.11 4.12 -16.69
C ASP A 257 11.83 5.41 -17.47
N GLU A 258 10.60 5.84 -17.48
CA GLU A 258 10.14 7.11 -18.06
C GLU A 258 10.21 8.26 -17.05
N ARG A 259 10.45 7.96 -15.77
CA ARG A 259 10.49 8.91 -14.65
C ARG A 259 9.22 9.76 -14.51
N GLN A 260 8.11 9.21 -14.95
CA GLN A 260 6.83 9.89 -14.95
C GLN A 260 5.76 8.98 -14.33
N SER A 261 4.95 9.55 -13.43
CA SER A 261 3.78 8.87 -12.86
C SER A 261 2.80 8.50 -13.96
N ALA A 262 2.23 7.30 -13.89
CA ALA A 262 1.14 6.88 -14.75
C ALA A 262 -0.21 7.53 -14.36
N PHE A 263 -0.26 8.23 -13.21
CA PHE A 263 -1.48 8.77 -12.62
C PHE A 263 -1.41 10.30 -12.49
N PHE A 264 -0.68 10.80 -11.50
CA PHE A 264 -0.50 12.22 -11.22
C PHE A 264 0.70 12.45 -10.29
N SER A 265 1.18 13.68 -10.22
CA SER A 265 2.21 14.06 -9.26
C SER A 265 1.61 14.64 -7.99
N HIS A 266 2.03 14.14 -6.81
CA HIS A 266 1.68 14.72 -5.52
C HIS A 266 2.36 16.08 -5.26
N GLN A 267 3.27 16.50 -6.13
CA GLN A 267 3.89 17.83 -6.13
C GLN A 267 3.12 18.85 -6.98
N ASP A 268 2.11 18.40 -7.76
CA ASP A 268 1.27 19.28 -8.55
C ASP A 268 0.24 19.97 -7.64
N PRO A 269 0.27 21.32 -7.51
CA PRO A 269 -0.66 22.04 -6.68
C PRO A 269 -2.13 21.87 -7.11
N THR A 270 -2.41 21.62 -8.37
CA THR A 270 -3.78 21.38 -8.86
C THR A 270 -4.36 20.09 -8.27
N MET A 271 -3.52 19.10 -8.00
CA MET A 271 -3.94 17.87 -7.32
C MET A 271 -4.28 18.11 -5.85
N VAL A 272 -3.54 18.99 -5.18
CA VAL A 272 -3.89 19.40 -3.80
C VAL A 272 -5.29 20.03 -3.77
N GLU A 273 -5.57 20.97 -4.68
CA GLU A 273 -6.91 21.58 -4.81
C GLU A 273 -8.00 20.54 -5.13
N TRP A 274 -7.69 19.55 -5.97
CA TRP A 274 -8.61 18.47 -6.29
C TRP A 274 -8.95 17.63 -5.05
N PHE A 275 -7.94 17.24 -4.26
CA PHE A 275 -8.14 16.51 -3.01
C PHE A 275 -8.96 17.31 -1.99
N VAL A 276 -8.71 18.63 -1.87
CA VAL A 276 -9.49 19.51 -0.98
C VAL A 276 -10.96 19.51 -1.39
N ARG A 277 -11.26 19.75 -2.68
CA ARG A 277 -12.64 19.72 -3.19
C ARG A 277 -13.33 18.39 -2.93
N MET A 278 -12.64 17.27 -3.17
CA MET A 278 -13.19 15.93 -2.94
C MET A 278 -13.55 15.71 -1.46
N VAL A 279 -12.71 16.16 -0.53
CA VAL A 279 -12.98 16.07 0.91
C VAL A 279 -14.20 16.92 1.29
N GLU A 280 -14.30 18.14 0.77
CA GLU A 280 -15.44 19.03 1.01
C GLU A 280 -16.76 18.45 0.47
N GLU A 281 -16.73 17.88 -0.71
CA GLU A 281 -17.90 17.22 -1.32
C GLU A 281 -18.36 16.02 -0.49
N ARG A 282 -17.44 15.19 -0.02
CA ARG A 282 -17.76 14.05 0.86
C ARG A 282 -18.37 14.52 2.19
N LYS A 283 -17.82 15.56 2.82
CA LYS A 283 -18.40 16.13 4.04
C LYS A 283 -19.84 16.60 3.84
N LYS A 284 -20.11 17.33 2.77
CA LYS A 284 -21.48 17.78 2.41
C LYS A 284 -22.45 16.59 2.22
N GLN A 285 -22.01 15.52 1.56
CA GLN A 285 -22.83 14.30 1.40
C GLN A 285 -23.14 13.62 2.72
N HIS A 286 -22.15 13.53 3.63
CA HIS A 286 -22.35 12.97 4.98
C HIS A 286 -23.30 13.80 5.84
N ASP A 287 -23.23 15.10 5.77
CA ASP A 287 -24.10 16.01 6.54
C ASP A 287 -25.57 15.93 6.03
N CYS A 288 -25.79 15.94 4.72
CA CYS A 288 -27.10 15.70 4.12
C CYS A 288 -27.70 14.34 4.53
N ALA A 289 -26.87 13.29 4.57
CA ALA A 289 -27.34 11.95 4.94
C ALA A 289 -27.72 11.83 6.44
N LYS A 290 -27.12 12.63 7.32
CA LYS A 290 -27.48 12.71 8.74
C LYS A 290 -28.80 13.46 8.95
N GLU A 291 -29.01 14.55 8.23
CA GLU A 291 -30.25 15.34 8.29
C GLU A 291 -31.47 14.52 7.83
N HIS A 292 -31.33 13.66 6.82
CA HIS A 292 -32.43 12.78 6.35
C HIS A 292 -32.72 11.57 7.27
N LYS A 293 -31.83 11.24 8.23
CA LYS A 293 -32.06 10.15 9.21
C LYS A 293 -32.68 10.65 10.52
N SER A 294 -32.85 11.95 10.68
CA SER A 294 -33.45 12.57 11.88
C SER A 294 -34.95 12.84 11.75
N TRP A 295 -35.62 12.27 10.74
CA TRP A 295 -37.09 12.35 10.54
C TRP A 295 -37.76 10.97 10.64
#